data_b622e0c3e6b086adefac45ad9b467e62
#
_entry.id   b622e0c3e6b086adefac45ad9b467e62
#
_cell.length_a   1.000
_cell.length_b   1.000
_cell.length_c   1.000
_cell.angle_alpha   90.00
_cell.angle_beta   90.00
_cell.angle_gamma   90.00
#
_symmetry.space_group_name_H-M   'P 1'
#
loop_
_entity.id
_entity.type
_entity.pdbx_description
1 polymer ?
#
loop_
_entity_poly.entity_id
_entity_poly.type
_entity_poly.pdbx_seq_one_letter_code
_entity_poly.pdbx_strand_id
1 'polypeptide(L)'
;MCCPYFIPQERHDAYLCPWRRRLPLGDAFRGCCSAPGHQREQPDDEALGQCNLGYALCAWLPAERTADAVRFSVSRDAPEILRILYATELNHAPAESGVLEFSRATSTWLNAHRDERLQRQAECYLAAYLSRHPHAL
;
A
#
# COMPACT_ATOMS: atom_id res chain seq x y z
N MET A 1 -0.47 8.48 -3.75
CA MET A 1 -0.71 7.08 -4.15
C MET A 1 0.63 6.38 -4.26
N CYS A 2 0.69 5.10 -3.98
CA CYS A 2 1.94 4.35 -4.06
C CYS A 2 2.07 3.56 -5.36
N CYS A 3 3.29 3.10 -5.67
CA CYS A 3 3.57 2.31 -6.86
C CYS A 3 2.92 0.92 -6.76
N PRO A 4 2.19 0.46 -7.80
CA PRO A 4 1.53 -0.85 -7.77
C PRO A 4 2.50 -2.04 -7.79
N TYR A 5 3.75 -1.83 -8.17
CA TYR A 5 4.77 -2.89 -8.20
C TYR A 5 5.61 -2.94 -6.93
N PHE A 6 5.43 -2.00 -6.02
CA PHE A 6 6.15 -1.98 -4.75
C PHE A 6 5.58 -3.02 -3.79
N ILE A 7 6.46 -3.87 -3.27
CA ILE A 7 6.11 -4.85 -2.24
C ILE A 7 6.73 -4.37 -0.93
N PRO A 8 5.96 -3.69 -0.06
CA PRO A 8 6.48 -3.24 1.23
C PRO A 8 6.73 -4.44 2.14
N GLN A 9 7.82 -4.38 2.90
CA GLN A 9 8.21 -5.48 3.79
C GLN A 9 8.30 -5.05 5.23
N GLU A 10 8.93 -3.90 5.50
CA GLU A 10 9.11 -3.41 6.86
C GLU A 10 9.03 -1.88 6.90
N ARG A 11 8.74 -1.36 8.07
CA ARG A 11 8.70 0.07 8.30
C ARG A 11 10.09 0.68 8.13
N HIS A 12 10.18 1.78 7.40
CA HIS A 12 11.43 2.51 7.18
C HIS A 12 11.57 3.63 8.23
N ASP A 13 12.11 3.30 9.38
CA ASP A 13 12.19 4.23 10.52
C ASP A 13 13.06 5.44 10.25
N ALA A 14 14.10 5.28 9.44
CA ALA A 14 15.05 6.36 9.12
C ALA A 14 14.54 7.33 8.04
N TYR A 15 13.37 7.07 7.44
CA TYR A 15 12.83 7.94 6.41
C TYR A 15 12.44 9.30 7.00
N LEU A 16 13.05 10.37 6.49
CA LEU A 16 12.80 11.71 6.99
C LEU A 16 11.56 12.32 6.35
N CYS A 17 10.42 12.17 7.02
CA CYS A 17 9.16 12.72 6.56
C CYS A 17 8.30 13.06 7.79
N PRO A 18 8.01 14.36 8.04
CA PRO A 18 7.20 14.74 9.21
C PRO A 18 5.73 14.36 9.09
N TRP A 19 5.26 14.03 7.88
CA TRP A 19 3.87 13.65 7.61
C TRP A 19 3.72 12.17 7.25
N ARG A 20 4.38 11.29 7.97
CA ARG A 20 4.38 9.84 7.70
C ARG A 20 2.97 9.25 7.61
N ARG A 21 2.03 9.74 8.44
CA ARG A 21 0.64 9.29 8.43
C ARG A 21 -0.08 9.53 7.11
N ARG A 22 0.34 10.56 6.36
CA ARG A 22 -0.29 10.97 5.10
C ARG A 22 0.29 10.25 3.90
N LEU A 23 1.33 9.45 4.10
CA LEU A 23 1.84 8.63 3.03
C LEU A 23 0.78 7.59 2.62
N PRO A 24 0.74 7.20 1.34
CA PRO A 24 -0.31 6.32 0.83
C PRO A 24 -0.49 5.01 1.59
N LEU A 25 0.58 4.46 2.14
CA LEU A 25 0.51 3.25 2.97
C LEU A 25 0.41 3.55 4.47
N GLY A 26 0.15 4.80 4.83
CA GLY A 26 0.00 5.22 6.23
C GLY A 26 1.32 5.37 6.98
N ASP A 27 2.43 5.02 6.38
CA ASP A 27 3.78 5.14 6.89
C ASP A 27 4.76 4.97 5.72
N ALA A 28 6.06 5.14 5.99
CA ALA A 28 7.11 4.85 5.03
C ALA A 28 7.60 3.42 5.20
N PHE A 29 7.75 2.70 4.10
CA PHE A 29 8.15 1.31 4.10
C PHE A 29 9.37 1.07 3.22
N ARG A 30 10.18 0.10 3.63
CA ARG A 30 11.18 -0.56 2.80
C ARG A 30 10.56 -1.81 2.19
N GLY A 31 11.07 -2.20 1.05
CA GLY A 31 10.63 -3.41 0.40
C GLY A 31 11.37 -3.62 -0.91
N CYS A 32 10.74 -4.35 -1.80
CA CYS A 32 11.34 -4.65 -3.09
C CYS A 32 10.38 -4.31 -4.23
N CYS A 33 10.94 -4.22 -5.43
CA CYS A 33 10.17 -4.04 -6.65
C CYS A 33 9.72 -5.39 -7.19
N SER A 34 8.55 -5.42 -7.84
CA SER A 34 8.07 -6.59 -8.57
C SER A 34 7.87 -6.32 -10.05
N ALA A 35 8.36 -5.19 -10.57
CA ALA A 35 8.26 -4.88 -11.99
C ALA A 35 9.04 -5.89 -12.83
N PRO A 36 8.56 -6.26 -14.03
CA PRO A 36 9.26 -7.16 -14.93
C PRO A 36 10.70 -6.71 -15.17
N GLY A 37 11.65 -7.63 -15.03
CA GLY A 37 13.07 -7.34 -15.15
C GLY A 37 13.73 -6.81 -13.88
N HIS A 38 12.94 -6.47 -12.86
CA HIS A 38 13.43 -5.89 -11.60
C HIS A 38 12.91 -6.64 -10.38
N GLN A 39 12.39 -7.86 -10.56
CA GLN A 39 11.81 -8.64 -9.47
C GLN A 39 12.81 -8.82 -8.33
N ARG A 40 12.37 -8.49 -7.11
CA ARG A 40 13.12 -8.58 -5.87
C ARG A 40 14.27 -7.59 -5.75
N GLU A 41 14.43 -6.65 -6.69
CA GLU A 41 15.41 -5.60 -6.53
C GLU A 41 14.97 -4.67 -5.40
N GLN A 42 15.94 -4.29 -4.55
CA GLN A 42 15.69 -3.36 -3.45
C GLN A 42 16.01 -1.95 -3.93
N PRO A 43 15.01 -1.06 -3.99
CA PRO A 43 15.25 0.34 -4.33
C PRO A 43 16.16 1.00 -3.29
N ASP A 44 17.02 1.91 -3.73
CA ASP A 44 17.78 2.76 -2.81
C ASP A 44 16.85 3.76 -2.13
N ASP A 45 17.38 4.53 -1.16
CA ASP A 45 16.58 5.46 -0.38
C ASP A 45 15.89 6.53 -1.23
N GLU A 46 16.52 6.97 -2.32
CA GLU A 46 15.91 7.94 -3.23
C GLU A 46 14.75 7.30 -4.00
N ALA A 47 14.95 6.11 -4.54
CA ALA A 47 13.91 5.38 -5.27
C ALA A 47 12.74 4.97 -4.37
N LEU A 48 13.00 4.67 -3.08
CA LEU A 48 11.94 4.36 -2.12
C LEU A 48 10.92 5.49 -1.98
N GLY A 49 11.34 6.74 -2.14
CA GLY A 49 10.41 7.87 -2.15
C GLY A 49 9.38 7.74 -3.27
N GLN A 50 9.79 7.31 -4.45
CA GLN A 50 8.89 7.07 -5.58
C GLN A 50 8.01 5.85 -5.36
N CYS A 51 8.53 4.80 -4.72
CA CYS A 51 7.74 3.61 -4.39
C CYS A 51 6.62 3.94 -3.42
N ASN A 52 6.91 4.74 -2.40
CA ASN A 52 5.95 5.08 -1.35
C ASN A 52 4.97 6.20 -1.75
N LEU A 53 5.38 7.13 -2.58
CA LEU A 53 4.61 8.34 -2.85
C LEU A 53 4.54 8.74 -4.32
N GLY A 54 5.40 8.22 -5.18
CA GLY A 54 5.48 8.63 -6.57
C GLY A 54 4.26 8.21 -7.40
N TYR A 55 4.07 8.88 -8.54
CA TYR A 55 3.05 8.52 -9.52
C TYR A 55 3.70 8.39 -10.88
N ALA A 56 3.89 7.14 -11.33
CA ALA A 56 4.36 6.81 -12.67
C ALA A 56 5.71 7.45 -13.08
N LEU A 57 6.56 7.79 -12.10
CA LEU A 57 7.83 8.46 -12.35
C LEU A 57 9.03 7.52 -12.38
N CYS A 58 8.85 6.27 -11.98
CA CYS A 58 9.93 5.30 -11.89
C CYS A 58 10.29 4.74 -13.26
N ALA A 59 11.59 4.73 -13.59
CA ALA A 59 12.08 4.18 -14.85
C ALA A 59 11.88 2.67 -14.97
N TRP A 60 11.64 1.96 -13.85
CA TRP A 60 11.41 0.51 -13.86
C TRP A 60 9.98 0.12 -14.21
N LEU A 61 9.05 1.08 -14.26
CA LEU A 61 7.66 0.79 -14.61
C LEU A 61 7.58 0.26 -16.04
N PRO A 62 6.89 -0.87 -16.25
CA PRO A 62 6.73 -1.40 -17.61
C PRO A 62 5.82 -0.49 -18.43
N ALA A 63 6.06 -0.43 -19.74
CA ALA A 63 5.24 0.36 -20.65
C ALA A 63 3.80 -0.14 -20.67
N GLU A 64 3.59 -1.44 -20.64
CA GLU A 64 2.27 -2.04 -20.53
C GLU A 64 2.00 -2.43 -19.08
N ARG A 65 1.00 -1.77 -18.49
CA ARG A 65 0.60 -2.02 -17.12
C ARG A 65 -0.88 -1.70 -16.93
N THR A 66 -1.47 -2.30 -15.91
CA THR A 66 -2.90 -2.10 -15.61
C THR A 66 -3.14 -0.98 -14.61
N ALA A 67 -2.08 -0.51 -13.94
CA ALA A 67 -2.19 0.55 -12.96
C ALA A 67 -0.88 1.33 -12.86
N ASP A 68 -1.00 2.63 -12.63
CA ASP A 68 0.12 3.53 -12.36
C ASP A 68 0.30 3.79 -10.87
N ALA A 69 -0.78 3.68 -10.10
CA ALA A 69 -0.77 4.04 -8.68
C ALA A 69 -1.91 3.34 -7.94
N VAL A 70 -1.70 3.16 -6.62
CA VAL A 70 -2.67 2.52 -5.73
C VAL A 70 -2.85 3.39 -4.50
N ARG A 71 -4.09 3.46 -4.00
CA ARG A 71 -4.40 4.15 -2.74
C ARG A 71 -5.36 3.35 -1.89
N PHE A 72 -5.30 3.58 -0.59
CA PHE A 72 -6.16 2.96 0.41
C PHE A 72 -6.80 4.00 1.30
N SER A 73 -7.97 3.69 1.83
CA SER A 73 -8.63 4.51 2.85
C SER A 73 -9.51 3.63 3.73
N VAL A 74 -9.64 4.00 5.00
CA VAL A 74 -10.56 3.31 5.91
C VAL A 74 -11.95 3.90 5.72
N SER A 75 -12.93 3.05 5.38
CA SER A 75 -14.33 3.49 5.23
C SER A 75 -15.17 3.14 6.45
N ARG A 76 -14.76 2.16 7.25
CA ARG A 76 -15.46 1.77 8.46
C ARG A 76 -14.48 1.20 9.46
N ASP A 77 -14.51 1.71 10.67
CA ASP A 77 -13.73 1.21 11.79
C ASP A 77 -14.70 0.84 12.91
N ALA A 78 -15.11 -0.43 12.91
CA ALA A 78 -16.01 -0.99 13.91
C ALA A 78 -15.25 -1.95 14.82
N PRO A 79 -15.76 -2.27 16.02
CA PRO A 79 -15.07 -3.18 16.94
C PRO A 79 -14.76 -4.55 16.35
N GLU A 80 -15.61 -5.05 15.47
CA GLU A 80 -15.47 -6.38 14.89
C GLU A 80 -14.84 -6.39 13.52
N ILE A 81 -15.11 -5.36 12.70
CA ILE A 81 -14.71 -5.31 11.29
C ILE A 81 -14.10 -3.96 10.98
N LEU A 82 -12.98 -3.98 10.28
CA LEU A 82 -12.36 -2.80 9.69
C LEU A 82 -12.44 -2.91 8.18
N ARG A 83 -13.04 -1.91 7.54
CA ARG A 83 -13.24 -1.92 6.09
C ARG A 83 -12.29 -0.94 5.44
N ILE A 84 -11.52 -1.43 4.48
CA ILE A 84 -10.56 -0.65 3.72
C ILE A 84 -11.03 -0.60 2.27
N LEU A 85 -11.12 0.62 1.73
CA LEU A 85 -11.34 0.83 0.31
C LEU A 85 -9.98 0.89 -0.38
N TYR A 86 -9.89 0.29 -1.54
CA TYR A 86 -8.74 0.47 -2.41
C TYR A 86 -9.16 1.00 -3.76
N ALA A 87 -8.26 1.73 -4.40
CA ALA A 87 -8.47 2.21 -5.76
C ALA A 87 -7.13 2.24 -6.49
N THR A 88 -7.16 1.87 -7.76
CA THR A 88 -6.02 2.01 -8.65
C THR A 88 -6.31 3.05 -9.72
N GLU A 89 -5.27 3.67 -10.25
CA GLU A 89 -5.39 4.62 -11.34
C GLU A 89 -4.46 4.22 -12.48
N LEU A 90 -4.91 4.53 -13.69
CA LEU A 90 -4.12 4.41 -14.90
C LEU A 90 -4.36 5.66 -15.73
N ASN A 91 -3.28 6.35 -16.13
CA ASN A 91 -3.35 7.61 -16.89
C ASN A 91 -4.25 8.65 -16.18
N HIS A 92 -4.11 8.77 -14.87
CA HIS A 92 -4.87 9.70 -14.01
C HIS A 92 -6.38 9.45 -13.99
N ALA A 93 -6.83 8.28 -14.41
CA ALA A 93 -8.24 7.90 -14.39
C ALA A 93 -8.42 6.64 -13.54
N PRO A 94 -9.57 6.47 -12.87
CA PRO A 94 -9.85 5.25 -12.10
C PRO A 94 -9.77 4.01 -12.98
N ALA A 95 -9.11 2.96 -12.49
CA ALA A 95 -8.98 1.69 -13.20
C ALA A 95 -9.69 0.56 -12.47
N GLU A 96 -9.41 0.36 -11.19
CA GLU A 96 -10.07 -0.65 -10.36
C GLU A 96 -10.36 -0.05 -9.00
N SER A 97 -11.45 -0.46 -8.37
CA SER A 97 -11.73 -0.11 -6.98
C SER A 97 -12.52 -1.24 -6.32
N GLY A 98 -12.43 -1.30 -5.00
CA GLY A 98 -13.16 -2.31 -4.26
C GLY A 98 -12.99 -2.16 -2.77
N VAL A 99 -13.42 -3.17 -2.05
CA VAL A 99 -13.48 -3.21 -0.59
C VAL A 99 -12.75 -4.43 -0.09
N LEU A 100 -11.91 -4.22 0.91
CA LEU A 100 -11.25 -5.29 1.67
C LEU A 100 -11.74 -5.20 3.11
N GLU A 101 -12.12 -6.34 3.68
CA GLU A 101 -12.60 -6.38 5.05
C GLU A 101 -11.71 -7.25 5.92
N PHE A 102 -11.35 -6.71 7.08
CA PHE A 102 -10.51 -7.39 8.06
C PHE A 102 -11.32 -7.64 9.33
N SER A 103 -11.30 -8.89 9.80
CA SER A 103 -11.95 -9.26 11.06
C SER A 103 -11.00 -9.00 12.23
N ARG A 104 -11.39 -8.09 13.12
CA ARG A 104 -10.62 -7.86 14.35
C ARG A 104 -10.73 -9.04 15.31
N ALA A 105 -11.87 -9.72 15.30
CA ALA A 105 -12.11 -10.85 16.20
C ALA A 105 -11.18 -12.03 15.94
N THR A 106 -10.94 -12.34 14.67
CA THR A 106 -10.11 -13.48 14.29
C THR A 106 -8.74 -13.07 13.77
N SER A 107 -8.48 -11.76 13.63
CA SER A 107 -7.25 -11.21 13.06
C SER A 107 -6.97 -11.77 11.66
N THR A 108 -8.02 -11.93 10.87
CA THR A 108 -7.91 -12.47 9.51
C THR A 108 -8.67 -11.61 8.52
N TRP A 109 -8.25 -11.64 7.27
CA TRP A 109 -8.97 -11.00 6.19
C TRP A 109 -10.18 -11.85 5.79
N LEU A 110 -11.36 -11.21 5.74
CA LEU A 110 -12.59 -11.86 5.29
C LEU A 110 -12.59 -11.97 3.77
N ASN A 111 -12.03 -11.00 3.08
CA ASN A 111 -11.78 -11.08 1.66
C ASN A 111 -10.42 -10.44 1.37
N ALA A 112 -9.55 -11.18 0.72
CA ALA A 112 -8.24 -10.71 0.30
C ALA A 112 -8.27 -10.37 -1.19
N HIS A 113 -7.42 -9.43 -1.60
CA HIS A 113 -7.30 -9.11 -3.02
C HIS A 113 -6.52 -10.22 -3.74
N ARG A 114 -6.94 -10.55 -4.96
CA ARG A 114 -6.30 -11.60 -5.76
C ARG A 114 -4.86 -11.27 -6.16
N ASP A 115 -4.52 -10.00 -6.28
CA ASP A 115 -3.14 -9.56 -6.55
C ASP A 115 -2.39 -9.49 -5.23
N GLU A 116 -1.38 -10.36 -5.08
CA GLU A 116 -0.60 -10.47 -3.85
C GLU A 116 0.13 -9.19 -3.51
N ARG A 117 0.53 -8.39 -4.51
CA ARG A 117 1.21 -7.11 -4.29
C ARG A 117 0.27 -6.09 -3.66
N LEU A 118 -0.93 -5.97 -4.21
CA LEU A 118 -1.93 -5.07 -3.64
C LEU A 118 -2.35 -5.53 -2.25
N GLN A 119 -2.52 -6.83 -2.07
CA GLN A 119 -2.87 -7.39 -0.77
C GLN A 119 -1.77 -7.10 0.26
N ARG A 120 -0.50 -7.25 -0.11
CA ARG A 120 0.60 -6.94 0.80
C ARG A 120 0.63 -5.46 1.17
N GLN A 121 0.36 -4.57 0.21
CA GLN A 121 0.25 -3.15 0.49
C GLN A 121 -0.90 -2.85 1.45
N ALA A 122 -2.04 -3.51 1.28
CA ALA A 122 -3.18 -3.38 2.17
C ALA A 122 -2.85 -3.86 3.59
N GLU A 123 -2.09 -4.94 3.73
CA GLU A 123 -1.65 -5.45 5.02
C GLU A 123 -0.76 -4.45 5.74
N CYS A 124 0.16 -3.82 5.03
CA CYS A 124 1.01 -2.79 5.61
C CYS A 124 0.23 -1.53 5.98
N TYR A 125 -0.72 -1.12 5.13
CA TYR A 125 -1.62 -0.03 5.43
C TYR A 125 -2.44 -0.31 6.70
N LEU A 126 -2.99 -1.51 6.80
CA LEU A 126 -3.73 -1.94 7.98
C LEU A 126 -2.86 -1.89 9.24
N ALA A 127 -1.65 -2.43 9.18
CA ALA A 127 -0.74 -2.43 10.32
C ALA A 127 -0.42 -1.01 10.79
N ALA A 128 -0.16 -0.10 9.85
CA ALA A 128 0.10 1.30 10.17
C ALA A 128 -1.13 1.97 10.80
N TYR A 129 -2.31 1.70 10.26
CA TYR A 129 -3.56 2.23 10.81
C TYR A 129 -3.80 1.73 12.23
N LEU A 130 -3.68 0.42 12.46
CA LEU A 130 -3.93 -0.18 13.77
C LEU A 130 -2.94 0.32 14.83
N SER A 131 -1.70 0.62 14.44
CA SER A 131 -0.71 1.15 15.38
C SER A 131 -1.08 2.54 15.92
N ARG A 132 -1.87 3.31 15.16
CA ARG A 132 -2.29 4.66 15.53
C ARG A 132 -3.71 4.73 16.09
N HIS A 133 -4.50 3.70 15.85
CA HIS A 133 -5.90 3.63 16.26
C HIS A 133 -6.15 2.32 17.02
N PRO A 134 -5.44 2.10 18.15
CA PRO A 134 -5.69 0.91 18.96
C PRO A 134 -7.09 1.01 19.57
N HIS A 135 -7.87 -0.06 19.45
CA HIS A 135 -9.10 -0.15 20.21
C HIS A 135 -8.75 -0.45 21.68
N ALA A 136 -9.14 0.44 22.56
CA ALA A 136 -9.05 0.19 23.97
C ALA A 136 -10.04 -0.93 24.31
N LEU A 137 -9.53 -1.94 24.99
CA LEU A 137 -10.34 -3.05 25.48
C LEU A 137 -10.82 -2.75 26.90
#